data_68f06418def9f5ddcea4efbd4acb6957
#
_entry.id   68f06418def9f5ddcea4efbd4acb6957
#
_cell.length_a   1.000
_cell.length_b   1.000
_cell.length_c   1.000
_cell.angle_alpha   90.00
_cell.angle_beta   90.00
_cell.angle_gamma   90.00
#
_symmetry.space_group_name_H-M   'P 1'
#
loop_
_entity.id
_entity.type
_entity.pdbx_description
1 polymer ?
#
loop_
_entity_poly.entity_id
_entity_poly.type
_entity_poly.pdbx_seq_one_letter_code
_entity_poly.pdbx_strand_id
1 'polypeptide(L)'
;MIKQISGTDQSLLSLSKTSFSELRKIYRPTSEAQRNQVSSTDEWTCLGYYLDHQLVGLIKVKLSGKTLNLSTLAVMPECRKRGVARSLILEAERMFSNAGLLSVWCVEQTGNVEIFEALGFKVAERVESDIFELADSSNVKAIEVRLERQAAV
;
A
#
# COMPACT_ATOMS: atom_id res chain seq x y z
N MET A 1 -6.65 18.19 -2.85
CA MET A 1 -5.89 18.62 -1.67
C MET A 1 -5.40 17.42 -0.89
N ILE A 2 -4.12 17.42 -0.55
CA ILE A 2 -3.52 16.33 0.24
C ILE A 2 -3.20 16.86 1.62
N LYS A 3 -3.55 16.08 2.66
CA LYS A 3 -3.19 16.43 4.03
C LYS A 3 -2.89 15.18 4.85
N GLN A 4 -2.11 15.37 5.91
CA GLN A 4 -1.84 14.31 6.87
C GLN A 4 -3.11 14.08 7.72
N ILE A 5 -3.46 12.82 7.91
CA ILE A 5 -4.66 12.44 8.67
C ILE A 5 -4.29 11.40 9.73
N SER A 6 -5.12 11.33 10.77
CA SER A 6 -4.95 10.34 11.83
C SER A 6 -5.24 8.93 11.30
N GLY A 7 -4.45 7.94 11.74
CA GLY A 7 -4.72 6.53 11.43
C GLY A 7 -6.05 6.01 11.98
N THR A 8 -6.69 6.76 12.89
CA THR A 8 -8.00 6.42 13.45
C THR A 8 -9.15 7.20 12.80
N ASP A 9 -8.88 8.02 11.80
CA ASP A 9 -9.89 8.78 11.07
C ASP A 9 -10.92 7.85 10.44
N GLN A 10 -12.22 8.13 10.62
CA GLN A 10 -13.29 7.24 10.15
C GLN A 10 -13.32 7.09 8.62
N SER A 11 -13.07 8.17 7.90
CA SER A 11 -13.04 8.13 6.43
C SER A 11 -11.87 7.28 5.95
N LEU A 12 -10.71 7.40 6.61
CA LEU A 12 -9.54 6.58 6.31
C LEU A 12 -9.82 5.09 6.55
N LEU A 13 -10.41 4.76 7.70
CA LEU A 13 -10.73 3.38 8.05
C LEU A 13 -11.73 2.78 7.07
N SER A 14 -12.74 3.56 6.66
CA SER A 14 -13.73 3.13 5.68
C SER A 14 -13.11 2.85 4.32
N LEU A 15 -12.29 3.75 3.80
CA LEU A 15 -11.62 3.56 2.50
C LEU A 15 -10.64 2.38 2.55
N SER A 16 -9.89 2.25 3.63
CA SER A 16 -8.96 1.15 3.84
C SER A 16 -9.68 -0.20 3.87
N LYS A 17 -10.81 -0.28 4.59
CA LYS A 17 -11.63 -1.49 4.68
C LYS A 17 -12.16 -1.91 3.31
N THR A 18 -12.65 -0.97 2.52
CA THR A 18 -13.16 -1.25 1.17
C THR A 18 -12.04 -1.81 0.29
N SER A 19 -10.86 -1.19 0.33
CA SER A 19 -9.70 -1.64 -0.43
C SER A 19 -9.25 -3.05 -0.02
N PHE A 20 -9.16 -3.32 1.28
CA PHE A 20 -8.81 -4.66 1.78
C PHE A 20 -9.85 -5.71 1.43
N SER A 21 -11.14 -5.37 1.43
CA SER A 21 -12.19 -6.29 1.02
C SER A 21 -12.01 -6.74 -0.44
N GLU A 22 -11.62 -5.84 -1.32
CA GLU A 22 -11.31 -6.18 -2.70
C GLU A 22 -10.13 -7.14 -2.80
N LEU A 23 -9.05 -6.86 -2.04
CA LEU A 23 -7.86 -7.70 -2.04
C LEU A 23 -8.14 -9.10 -1.47
N ARG A 24 -9.02 -9.23 -0.48
CA ARG A 24 -9.35 -10.52 0.13
C ARG A 24 -10.10 -11.46 -0.80
N LYS A 25 -10.63 -10.96 -1.92
CA LYS A 25 -11.19 -11.80 -2.97
C LYS A 25 -10.12 -12.51 -3.78
N ILE A 26 -8.87 -12.04 -3.71
CA ILE A 26 -7.75 -12.56 -4.49
C ILE A 26 -6.81 -13.39 -3.61
N TYR A 27 -6.45 -12.88 -2.43
CA TYR A 27 -5.59 -13.58 -1.48
C TYR A 27 -6.05 -13.31 -0.06
N ARG A 28 -5.64 -14.18 0.86
CA ARG A 28 -6.01 -14.07 2.28
C ARG A 28 -4.86 -14.54 3.16
N PRO A 29 -4.79 -14.10 4.42
CA PRO A 29 -3.85 -14.66 5.38
C PRO A 29 -4.13 -16.15 5.58
N THR A 30 -3.07 -16.95 5.73
CA THR A 30 -3.22 -18.35 6.10
C THR A 30 -3.83 -18.47 7.51
N SER A 31 -4.39 -19.64 7.84
CA SER A 31 -4.94 -19.86 9.17
C SER A 31 -3.88 -19.69 10.28
N GLU A 32 -2.65 -20.11 10.00
CA GLU A 32 -1.52 -19.92 10.91
C GLU A 32 -1.20 -18.43 11.10
N ALA A 33 -1.14 -17.67 10.01
CA ALA A 33 -0.88 -16.22 10.08
C ALA A 33 -1.97 -15.48 10.85
N GLN A 34 -3.23 -15.89 10.69
CA GLN A 34 -4.33 -15.30 11.45
C GLN A 34 -4.20 -15.56 12.94
N ARG A 35 -3.79 -16.77 13.33
CA ARG A 35 -3.59 -17.12 14.74
C ARG A 35 -2.41 -16.40 15.36
N ASN A 36 -1.38 -16.10 14.56
CA ASN A 36 -0.15 -15.45 15.01
C ASN A 36 -0.16 -13.95 14.80
N GLN A 37 -1.30 -13.38 14.43
CA GLN A 37 -1.42 -11.95 14.20
C GLN A 37 -1.18 -11.17 15.49
N VAL A 38 -0.15 -10.33 15.47
CA VAL A 38 0.20 -9.44 16.57
C VAL A 38 -0.15 -8.02 16.15
N SER A 39 -0.79 -7.25 17.04
CA SER A 39 -1.05 -5.84 16.79
C SER A 39 0.28 -5.11 16.63
N SER A 40 0.49 -4.50 15.47
CA SER A 40 1.66 -3.66 15.26
C SER A 40 1.48 -2.36 16.04
N THR A 41 2.51 -2.00 16.83
CA THR A 41 2.56 -0.71 17.51
C THR A 41 3.26 0.33 16.65
N ASP A 42 3.70 -0.04 15.46
CA ASP A 42 4.40 0.86 14.54
C ASP A 42 3.50 2.00 14.11
N GLU A 43 4.02 3.22 14.23
CA GLU A 43 3.31 4.40 13.77
C GLU A 43 3.62 4.65 12.29
N TRP A 44 2.58 4.62 11.48
CA TRP A 44 2.65 4.97 10.08
C TRP A 44 2.09 6.37 9.86
N THR A 45 2.73 7.12 8.99
CA THR A 45 2.20 8.42 8.57
C THR A 45 1.17 8.19 7.49
N CYS A 46 -0.02 8.76 7.67
CA CYS A 46 -1.13 8.62 6.75
C CYS A 46 -1.38 9.94 6.04
N LEU A 47 -1.43 9.91 4.70
CA LEU A 47 -1.78 11.06 3.88
C LEU A 47 -3.08 10.76 3.14
N GLY A 48 -3.99 11.72 3.13
CA GLY A 48 -5.26 11.62 2.44
C GLY A 48 -5.36 12.61 1.29
N TYR A 49 -5.93 12.17 0.18
CA TYR A 49 -6.24 13.00 -0.96
C TYR A 49 -7.75 13.30 -0.97
N TYR A 50 -8.10 14.57 -0.97
CA TYR A 50 -9.49 15.02 -0.86
C TYR A 50 -9.94 15.71 -2.15
N LEU A 51 -11.11 15.34 -2.64
CA LEU A 51 -11.84 16.03 -3.70
C LEU A 51 -13.21 16.41 -3.16
N ASP A 52 -13.57 17.71 -3.26
CA ASP A 52 -14.85 18.22 -2.78
C ASP A 52 -15.15 17.80 -1.33
N HIS A 53 -14.15 17.91 -0.45
CA HIS A 53 -14.22 17.55 0.97
C HIS A 53 -14.40 16.05 1.24
N GLN A 54 -14.31 15.19 0.21
CA GLN A 54 -14.40 13.76 0.35
C GLN A 54 -13.02 13.12 0.22
N LEU A 55 -12.69 12.19 1.13
CA LEU A 55 -11.47 11.40 1.04
C LEU A 55 -11.60 10.39 -0.10
N VAL A 56 -10.78 10.50 -1.11
CA VAL A 56 -10.82 9.64 -2.30
C VAL A 56 -9.58 8.78 -2.48
N GLY A 57 -8.52 9.08 -1.74
CA GLY A 57 -7.29 8.28 -1.77
C GLY A 57 -6.51 8.41 -0.49
N LEU A 58 -5.72 7.41 -0.17
CA LEU A 58 -4.83 7.43 0.99
C LEU A 58 -3.55 6.65 0.72
N ILE A 59 -2.50 7.02 1.43
CA ILE A 59 -1.24 6.30 1.46
C ILE A 59 -0.74 6.25 2.91
N LYS A 60 -0.16 5.12 3.30
CA LYS A 60 0.52 4.97 4.58
C LYS A 60 1.99 4.71 4.31
N VAL A 61 2.84 5.50 4.94
CA VAL A 61 4.29 5.43 4.74
C VAL A 61 5.01 5.44 6.08
N LYS A 62 6.20 4.84 6.09
CA LYS A 62 7.08 4.82 7.25
C LYS A 62 8.53 4.86 6.80
N LEU A 63 9.28 5.81 7.35
CA LEU A 63 10.71 5.94 7.05
C LEU A 63 11.50 5.01 7.98
N SER A 64 12.32 4.16 7.41
CA SER A 64 13.28 3.31 8.13
C SER A 64 14.66 3.53 7.51
N GLY A 65 15.55 4.19 8.26
CA GLY A 65 16.82 4.62 7.71
C GLY A 65 16.61 5.59 6.55
N LYS A 66 17.05 5.23 5.36
CA LYS A 66 16.86 6.04 4.14
C LYS A 66 15.80 5.44 3.21
N THR A 67 15.07 4.45 3.67
CA THR A 67 14.02 3.81 2.86
C THR A 67 12.65 4.24 3.37
N LEU A 68 11.85 4.80 2.46
CA LEU A 68 10.45 5.12 2.73
C LEU A 68 9.61 3.91 2.30
N ASN A 69 9.04 3.24 3.29
CA ASN A 69 8.20 2.07 3.06
C ASN A 69 6.75 2.49 2.87
N LEU A 70 6.10 1.95 1.84
CA LEU A 70 4.68 2.14 1.59
C LEU A 70 3.95 0.88 2.03
N SER A 71 2.89 1.03 2.85
CA SER A 71 2.13 -0.14 3.28
C SER A 71 0.76 -0.23 2.61
N THR A 72 0.13 0.90 2.39
CA THR A 72 -1.23 0.96 1.84
C THR A 72 -1.29 2.11 0.85
N LEU A 73 -1.79 1.83 -0.32
CA LEU A 73 -2.10 2.85 -1.32
C LEU A 73 -3.49 2.49 -1.86
N ALA A 74 -4.48 3.27 -1.50
CA ALA A 74 -5.86 3.00 -1.87
C ALA A 74 -6.47 4.24 -2.52
N VAL A 75 -7.19 4.04 -3.63
CA VAL A 75 -7.90 5.09 -4.34
C VAL A 75 -9.28 4.58 -4.66
N MET A 76 -10.30 5.38 -4.40
CA MET A 76 -11.67 5.02 -4.75
C MET A 76 -11.76 4.67 -6.24
N PRO A 77 -12.48 3.58 -6.61
CA PRO A 77 -12.52 3.12 -8.01
C PRO A 77 -12.88 4.21 -9.02
N GLU A 78 -13.83 5.05 -8.70
CA GLU A 78 -14.28 6.14 -9.57
C GLU A 78 -13.26 7.28 -9.72
N CYS A 79 -12.24 7.30 -8.87
CA CYS A 79 -11.19 8.32 -8.90
C CYS A 79 -9.84 7.79 -9.42
N ARG A 80 -9.80 6.54 -9.83
CA ARG A 80 -8.58 5.93 -10.40
C ARG A 80 -8.27 6.53 -11.77
N LYS A 81 -6.99 6.44 -12.18
CA LYS A 81 -6.47 6.97 -13.45
C LYS A 81 -6.54 8.49 -13.57
N ARG A 82 -6.62 9.19 -12.44
CA ARG A 82 -6.63 10.67 -12.36
C ARG A 82 -5.38 11.22 -11.69
N GLY A 83 -4.36 10.39 -11.47
CA GLY A 83 -3.10 10.82 -10.87
C GLY A 83 -3.13 10.94 -9.35
N VAL A 84 -4.16 10.44 -8.67
CA VAL A 84 -4.26 10.50 -7.20
C VAL A 84 -3.11 9.73 -6.54
N ALA A 85 -2.85 8.50 -6.96
CA ALA A 85 -1.77 7.68 -6.42
C ALA A 85 -0.41 8.34 -6.62
N ARG A 86 -0.15 8.86 -7.83
CA ARG A 86 1.09 9.57 -8.14
C ARG A 86 1.27 10.79 -7.25
N SER A 87 0.22 11.57 -7.06
CA SER A 87 0.26 12.77 -6.22
C SER A 87 0.54 12.43 -4.76
N LEU A 88 -0.06 11.35 -4.25
CA LEU A 88 0.18 10.89 -2.87
C LEU A 88 1.63 10.46 -2.68
N ILE A 89 2.20 9.73 -3.63
CA ILE A 89 3.59 9.30 -3.56
C ILE A 89 4.53 10.51 -3.59
N LEU A 90 4.28 11.47 -4.47
CA LEU A 90 5.10 12.68 -4.58
C LEU A 90 5.05 13.49 -3.28
N GLU A 91 3.88 13.62 -2.67
CA GLU A 91 3.76 14.34 -1.39
C GLU A 91 4.49 13.61 -0.27
N ALA A 92 4.42 12.28 -0.23
CA ALA A 92 5.17 11.49 0.74
C ALA A 92 6.69 11.71 0.57
N GLU A 93 7.18 11.72 -0.66
CA GLU A 93 8.60 12.01 -0.94
C GLU A 93 9.00 13.42 -0.47
N ARG A 94 8.13 14.39 -0.70
CA ARG A 94 8.36 15.77 -0.26
C ARG A 94 8.47 15.86 1.26
N MET A 95 7.60 15.17 1.98
CA MET A 95 7.61 15.17 3.45
C MET A 95 8.84 14.45 4.03
N PHE A 96 9.30 13.41 3.37
CA PHE A 96 10.44 12.62 3.81
C PHE A 96 11.63 12.82 2.86
N SER A 97 12.09 14.05 2.75
CA SER A 97 13.13 14.45 1.79
C SER A 97 14.47 13.76 1.99
N ASN A 98 14.70 13.14 3.17
CA ASN A 98 15.90 12.38 3.46
C ASN A 98 15.86 10.94 2.92
N ALA A 99 14.70 10.50 2.43
CA ALA A 99 14.58 9.17 1.85
C ALA A 99 15.35 9.10 0.53
N GLY A 100 16.13 8.05 0.36
CA GLY A 100 16.84 7.78 -0.89
C GLY A 100 16.15 6.73 -1.75
N LEU A 101 15.29 5.94 -1.15
CA LEU A 101 14.64 4.80 -1.79
C LEU A 101 13.19 4.67 -1.30
N LEU A 102 12.28 4.35 -2.20
CA LEU A 102 10.92 3.95 -1.86
C LEU A 102 10.80 2.44 -2.06
N SER A 103 10.07 1.78 -1.16
CA SER A 103 9.88 0.32 -1.21
C SER A 103 8.42 -0.02 -0.93
N VAL A 104 7.89 -0.99 -1.67
CA VAL A 104 6.52 -1.47 -1.48
C VAL A 104 6.45 -2.97 -1.72
N TRP A 105 5.66 -3.66 -0.91
CA TRP A 105 5.33 -5.07 -1.11
C TRP A 105 3.89 -5.19 -1.62
N CYS A 106 3.66 -6.07 -2.57
CA CYS A 106 2.32 -6.40 -3.03
C CYS A 106 2.27 -7.87 -3.46
N VAL A 107 1.06 -8.40 -3.57
CA VAL A 107 0.83 -9.77 -4.04
C VAL A 107 0.70 -9.74 -5.56
N GLU A 108 1.48 -10.56 -6.25
CA GLU A 108 1.54 -10.58 -7.72
C GLU A 108 0.18 -10.78 -8.38
N GLN A 109 -0.63 -11.69 -7.82
CA GLN A 109 -1.92 -12.05 -8.40
C GLN A 109 -2.96 -10.93 -8.37
N THR A 110 -2.70 -9.85 -7.62
CA THR A 110 -3.59 -8.69 -7.60
C THR A 110 -3.48 -7.80 -8.85
N GLY A 111 -2.39 -7.94 -9.61
CA GLY A 111 -2.09 -7.03 -10.72
C GLY A 111 -1.45 -5.71 -10.28
N ASN A 112 -1.20 -5.53 -8.99
CA ASN A 112 -0.64 -4.27 -8.47
C ASN A 112 0.82 -4.05 -8.87
N VAL A 113 1.56 -5.11 -9.22
CA VAL A 113 2.93 -4.98 -9.73
C VAL A 113 2.97 -4.04 -10.93
N GLU A 114 2.07 -4.22 -11.89
CA GLU A 114 2.00 -3.39 -13.10
C GLU A 114 1.65 -1.94 -12.78
N ILE A 115 0.79 -1.73 -11.77
CA ILE A 115 0.43 -0.39 -11.31
C ILE A 115 1.66 0.32 -10.75
N PHE A 116 2.43 -0.34 -9.89
CA PHE A 116 3.65 0.24 -9.33
C PHE A 116 4.74 0.42 -10.39
N GLU A 117 4.85 -0.49 -11.35
CA GLU A 117 5.77 -0.31 -12.47
C GLU A 117 5.44 0.94 -13.28
N ALA A 118 4.15 1.20 -13.51
CA ALA A 118 3.69 2.42 -14.18
C ALA A 118 4.01 3.70 -13.37
N LEU A 119 4.19 3.56 -12.05
CA LEU A 119 4.60 4.65 -11.16
C LEU A 119 6.12 4.78 -11.03
N GLY A 120 6.88 4.02 -11.80
CA GLY A 120 8.33 4.10 -11.85
C GLY A 120 9.07 3.11 -10.96
N PHE A 121 8.36 2.20 -10.29
CA PHE A 121 8.98 1.17 -9.46
C PHE A 121 9.46 0.01 -10.31
N LYS A 122 10.47 -0.70 -9.81
CA LYS A 122 11.03 -1.90 -10.44
C LYS A 122 11.00 -3.06 -9.45
N VAL A 123 10.74 -4.24 -9.95
CA VAL A 123 10.75 -5.47 -9.14
C VAL A 123 12.18 -5.71 -8.64
N ALA A 124 12.32 -5.81 -7.32
CA ALA A 124 13.58 -6.10 -6.66
C ALA A 124 13.62 -7.53 -6.10
N GLU A 125 12.47 -8.09 -5.74
CA GLU A 125 12.41 -9.40 -5.09
C GLU A 125 11.06 -10.06 -5.35
N ARG A 126 11.04 -11.37 -5.49
CA ARG A 126 9.82 -12.19 -5.60
C ARG A 126 9.99 -13.40 -4.72
N VAL A 127 9.02 -13.65 -3.83
CA VAL A 127 9.06 -14.79 -2.92
C VAL A 127 7.67 -15.42 -2.82
N GLU A 128 7.63 -16.74 -2.60
CA GLU A 128 6.39 -17.37 -2.19
C GLU A 128 6.08 -16.95 -0.77
N SER A 129 4.85 -16.52 -0.54
CA SER A 129 4.44 -16.04 0.78
C SER A 129 4.31 -17.17 1.78
N ASP A 130 4.80 -16.96 3.00
CA ASP A 130 4.57 -17.87 4.12
C ASP A 130 3.33 -17.51 4.93
N ILE A 131 2.73 -16.35 4.65
CA ILE A 131 1.61 -15.82 5.44
C ILE A 131 0.33 -15.60 4.63
N PHE A 132 0.41 -15.63 3.29
CA PHE A 132 -0.76 -15.42 2.42
C PHE A 132 -0.93 -16.59 1.45
N GLU A 133 -2.18 -16.93 1.20
CA GLU A 133 -2.58 -17.94 0.20
C GLU A 133 -3.61 -17.34 -0.74
N LEU A 134 -3.80 -17.95 -1.91
CA LEU A 134 -4.82 -17.50 -2.85
C LEU A 134 -6.22 -17.82 -2.30
N ALA A 135 -7.13 -16.89 -2.47
CA ALA A 135 -8.48 -16.99 -1.88
C ALA A 135 -9.32 -18.11 -2.51
N ASP A 136 -9.06 -18.44 -3.78
CA ASP A 136 -9.82 -19.45 -4.54
C ASP A 136 -9.20 -20.86 -4.46
N SER A 137 -8.04 -21.01 -3.86
CA SER A 137 -7.30 -22.27 -3.85
C SER A 137 -6.56 -22.46 -2.53
N SER A 138 -7.13 -23.29 -1.64
CA SER A 138 -6.47 -23.60 -0.37
C SER A 138 -5.10 -24.21 -0.60
N ASN A 139 -4.12 -23.79 0.21
CA ASN A 139 -2.73 -24.25 0.18
C ASN A 139 -1.92 -23.82 -1.04
N VAL A 140 -2.45 -22.92 -1.87
CA VAL A 140 -1.66 -22.31 -2.94
C VAL A 140 -1.13 -20.97 -2.42
N LYS A 141 0.18 -20.90 -2.26
CA LYS A 141 0.83 -19.69 -1.72
C LYS A 141 0.70 -18.52 -2.68
N ALA A 142 0.41 -17.34 -2.15
CA ALA A 142 0.49 -16.10 -2.91
C ALA A 142 1.96 -15.78 -3.21
N ILE A 143 2.22 -15.04 -4.26
CA ILE A 143 3.56 -14.57 -4.58
C ILE A 143 3.67 -13.12 -4.12
N GLU A 144 4.58 -12.86 -3.19
CA GLU A 144 4.85 -11.50 -2.73
C GLU A 144 6.00 -10.91 -3.55
N VAL A 145 5.81 -9.68 -3.99
CA VAL A 145 6.76 -8.96 -4.82
C VAL A 145 7.14 -7.67 -4.13
N ARG A 146 8.44 -7.44 -3.96
CA ARG A 146 8.95 -6.16 -3.47
C ARG A 146 9.44 -5.34 -4.65
N LEU A 147 8.95 -4.12 -4.74
CA LEU A 147 9.34 -3.17 -5.76
C LEU A 147 10.02 -1.97 -5.11
N GLU A 148 10.95 -1.38 -5.85
CA GLU A 148 11.72 -0.24 -5.39
C GLU A 148 11.76 0.85 -6.44
N ARG A 149 11.87 2.09 -5.97
CA ARG A 149 12.12 3.26 -6.82
C ARG A 149 13.06 4.21 -6.09
N GLN A 150 14.03 4.75 -6.84
CA GLN A 150 14.86 5.83 -6.32
C GLN A 150 13.96 7.02 -5.99
N ALA A 151 14.21 7.68 -4.85
CA ALA A 151 13.48 8.88 -4.51
C ALA A 151 13.80 9.99 -5.51
N ALA A 152 12.80 10.82 -5.79
CA ALA A 152 12.98 11.99 -6.64
C ALA A 152 13.90 12.99 -5.95
N VAL A 153 14.79 13.59 -6.70
CA VAL A 153 15.75 14.56 -6.19
C VAL A 153 15.18 15.97 -6.30
#